data_f7689635437a46f0b8d84c25475131be
#
_entry.id   f7689635437a46f0b8d84c25475131be
#
_cell.length_a   1.000
_cell.length_b   1.000
_cell.length_c   1.000
_cell.angle_alpha   90.00
_cell.angle_beta   90.00
_cell.angle_gamma   90.00
#
_symmetry.space_group_name_H-M   'P 1'
#
loop_
_entity.id
_entity.type
_entity.pdbx_description
1 polymer ?
#
loop_
_entity_poly.entity_id
_entity_poly.type
_entity_poly.pdbx_seq_one_letter_code
_entity_poly.pdbx_strand_id
1 'polypeptide(L)'
;RDSLQPFRIGSKGQLLEWDKEFEETDPNHRHVSHLFALHPGRQIIPEQQPELAAACQRTLEIRGDGGTGWAMAWKINFWARLRDGNHAFGMLKNGLRYVDATQVSVRGGGTYANLFDAHPPFQIDGNFGGTAGITEMLLQSHMGFIQLLPALPDAWKEGSVSGICAKGNFEVDMVWENNQLKEAVVHSNAGGNCVIKYADKTLSFKTVKGRS
;
A
#
# COMPACT_ATOMS: atom_id res chain seq x y z
N ARG A 1 23.71 -11.24 6.79
CA ARG A 1 22.97 -10.39 5.83
C ARG A 1 23.54 -10.58 4.42
N ASP A 2 24.84 -10.63 4.28
CA ASP A 2 25.54 -10.71 2.98
C ASP A 2 25.47 -12.10 2.32
N SER A 3 24.92 -13.09 3.02
CA SER A 3 24.70 -14.46 2.52
C SER A 3 23.25 -14.70 2.02
N LEU A 4 22.37 -13.70 2.10
CA LEU A 4 21.02 -13.81 1.56
C LEU A 4 21.04 -13.66 0.05
N GLN A 5 20.23 -14.48 -0.63
CA GLN A 5 20.06 -14.34 -2.09
C GLN A 5 19.50 -12.96 -2.43
N PRO A 6 20.05 -12.27 -3.45
CA PRO A 6 19.46 -11.05 -3.95
C PRO A 6 18.13 -11.34 -4.64
N PHE A 7 17.29 -10.30 -4.72
CA PHE A 7 16.06 -10.35 -5.52
C PHE A 7 16.41 -10.61 -7.01
N ARG A 8 15.59 -11.41 -7.67
CA ARG A 8 15.77 -11.76 -9.07
C ARG A 8 14.50 -11.48 -9.87
N ILE A 9 14.70 -11.14 -11.14
CA ILE A 9 13.63 -10.91 -12.11
C ILE A 9 13.57 -12.12 -13.04
N GLY A 10 12.39 -12.67 -13.23
CA GLY A 10 12.15 -13.82 -14.09
C GLY A 10 11.99 -13.47 -15.56
N SER A 11 11.82 -14.48 -16.38
CA SER A 11 11.73 -14.35 -17.85
C SER A 11 10.51 -13.56 -18.33
N LYS A 12 9.44 -13.47 -17.51
CA LYS A 12 8.23 -12.69 -17.76
C LYS A 12 8.31 -11.26 -17.22
N GLY A 13 9.47 -10.86 -16.67
CA GLY A 13 9.68 -9.57 -16.00
C GLY A 13 9.16 -9.50 -14.56
N GLN A 14 8.64 -10.59 -14.00
CA GLN A 14 8.12 -10.68 -12.64
C GLN A 14 9.25 -10.81 -11.60
N LEU A 15 9.00 -10.40 -10.36
CA LEU A 15 9.87 -10.72 -9.23
C LEU A 15 9.76 -12.22 -8.93
N LEU A 16 10.89 -12.92 -8.83
CA LEU A 16 10.88 -14.35 -8.52
C LEU A 16 10.55 -14.60 -7.05
N GLU A 17 9.65 -15.56 -6.82
CA GLU A 17 9.30 -16.05 -5.48
C GLU A 17 10.37 -17.00 -4.93
N TRP A 18 11.01 -17.77 -5.81
CA TRP A 18 11.97 -18.82 -5.47
C TRP A 18 13.37 -18.51 -5.99
N ASP A 19 14.34 -19.30 -5.58
CA ASP A 19 15.73 -19.21 -6.05
C ASP A 19 15.90 -19.53 -7.54
N LYS A 20 14.90 -20.19 -8.13
CA LYS A 20 14.81 -20.53 -9.54
C LYS A 20 13.45 -20.15 -10.09
N GLU A 21 13.37 -19.96 -11.39
CA GLU A 21 12.11 -19.80 -12.07
C GLU A 21 11.47 -21.18 -12.28
N PHE A 22 10.26 -21.34 -11.77
CA PHE A 22 9.45 -22.53 -11.94
C PHE A 22 8.23 -22.19 -12.78
N GLU A 23 7.67 -23.20 -13.47
CA GLU A 23 6.38 -23.07 -14.11
C GLU A 23 5.28 -22.95 -13.02
N GLU A 24 4.50 -21.88 -13.08
CA GLU A 24 3.42 -21.66 -12.13
C GLU A 24 2.16 -22.42 -12.57
N THR A 25 1.68 -23.31 -11.70
CA THR A 25 0.45 -24.07 -11.92
C THR A 25 -0.82 -23.22 -11.73
N ASP A 26 -0.75 -22.15 -10.94
CA ASP A 26 -1.81 -21.16 -10.72
C ASP A 26 -1.23 -19.74 -10.77
N PRO A 27 -1.11 -19.13 -11.96
CA PRO A 27 -0.58 -17.79 -12.12
C PRO A 27 -1.40 -16.72 -11.40
N ASN A 28 -2.69 -16.98 -11.14
CA ASN A 28 -3.59 -16.07 -10.42
C ASN A 28 -3.69 -16.40 -8.92
N HIS A 29 -2.72 -17.12 -8.38
CA HIS A 29 -2.71 -17.50 -6.97
C HIS A 29 -2.78 -16.26 -6.06
N ARG A 30 -3.60 -16.36 -5.01
CA ARG A 30 -3.84 -15.25 -4.07
C ARG A 30 -2.63 -14.84 -3.23
N HIS A 31 -1.65 -15.75 -3.07
CA HIS A 31 -0.44 -15.46 -2.29
C HIS A 31 0.61 -14.75 -3.15
N VAL A 32 1.27 -13.77 -2.55
CA VAL A 32 2.32 -12.94 -3.14
C VAL A 32 3.44 -12.68 -2.14
N SER A 33 3.87 -13.72 -1.43
CA SER A 33 4.83 -13.68 -0.31
C SER A 33 6.14 -12.98 -0.66
N HIS A 34 6.61 -13.13 -1.90
CA HIS A 34 7.82 -12.48 -2.41
C HIS A 34 7.70 -10.95 -2.52
N LEU A 35 6.49 -10.41 -2.57
CA LEU A 35 6.26 -8.96 -2.53
C LEU A 35 6.32 -8.36 -1.12
N PHE A 36 6.58 -9.17 -0.07
CA PHE A 36 6.80 -8.66 1.28
C PHE A 36 7.87 -7.56 1.33
N ALA A 37 8.89 -7.67 0.48
CA ALA A 37 9.96 -6.69 0.38
C ALA A 37 9.48 -5.29 -0.04
N LEU A 38 8.37 -5.20 -0.80
CA LEU A 38 7.70 -3.96 -1.17
C LEU A 38 6.79 -3.47 -0.05
N HIS A 39 5.90 -4.37 0.48
CA HIS A 39 5.02 -4.08 1.60
C HIS A 39 4.69 -5.37 2.41
N PRO A 40 4.77 -5.34 3.74
CA PRO A 40 5.06 -4.23 4.66
C PRO A 40 6.55 -3.92 4.81
N GLY A 41 7.41 -4.68 4.15
CA GLY A 41 8.84 -4.43 4.10
C GLY A 41 9.18 -3.06 3.48
N ARG A 42 10.47 -2.79 3.41
CA ARG A 42 11.02 -1.55 2.85
C ARG A 42 12.32 -1.79 2.08
N GLN A 43 12.49 -2.99 1.58
CA GLN A 43 13.69 -3.37 0.83
C GLN A 43 13.59 -2.94 -0.63
N ILE A 44 12.36 -2.88 -1.17
CA ILE A 44 12.10 -2.38 -2.52
C ILE A 44 11.37 -1.03 -2.39
N ILE A 45 12.05 0.01 -2.84
CA ILE A 45 11.54 1.39 -2.88
C ILE A 45 11.60 1.83 -4.35
N PRO A 46 10.48 2.22 -4.99
CA PRO A 46 10.44 2.50 -6.42
C PRO A 46 11.49 3.50 -6.90
N GLU A 47 11.71 4.57 -6.12
CA GLU A 47 12.65 5.62 -6.46
C GLU A 47 14.13 5.19 -6.34
N GLN A 48 14.41 4.10 -5.61
CA GLN A 48 15.78 3.59 -5.39
C GLN A 48 16.08 2.34 -6.21
N GLN A 49 15.06 1.50 -6.45
CA GLN A 49 15.18 0.24 -7.21
C GLN A 49 14.05 0.16 -8.26
N PRO A 50 14.08 1.00 -9.29
CA PRO A 50 12.97 1.08 -10.27
C PRO A 50 12.75 -0.24 -11.03
N GLU A 51 13.82 -1.00 -11.31
CA GLU A 51 13.72 -2.30 -11.98
C GLU A 51 13.00 -3.34 -11.12
N LEU A 52 13.32 -3.41 -9.82
CA LEU A 52 12.63 -4.32 -8.89
C LEU A 52 11.18 -3.88 -8.64
N ALA A 53 10.93 -2.58 -8.61
CA ALA A 53 9.56 -2.06 -8.51
C ALA A 53 8.74 -2.42 -9.74
N ALA A 54 9.30 -2.30 -10.94
CA ALA A 54 8.65 -2.75 -12.18
C ALA A 54 8.40 -4.27 -12.17
N ALA A 55 9.33 -5.06 -11.63
CA ALA A 55 9.13 -6.50 -11.48
C ALA A 55 8.04 -6.85 -10.46
N CYS A 56 7.90 -6.08 -9.38
CA CYS A 56 6.77 -6.21 -8.45
C CYS A 56 5.44 -5.86 -9.14
N GLN A 57 5.40 -4.78 -9.91
CA GLN A 57 4.23 -4.41 -10.70
C GLN A 57 3.85 -5.54 -11.67
N ARG A 58 4.84 -6.06 -12.40
CA ARG A 58 4.60 -7.17 -13.33
C ARG A 58 4.06 -8.41 -12.64
N THR A 59 4.56 -8.71 -11.44
CA THR A 59 4.01 -9.79 -10.61
C THR A 59 2.52 -9.57 -10.30
N LEU A 60 2.15 -8.37 -9.88
CA LEU A 60 0.75 -8.04 -9.57
C LEU A 60 -0.15 -8.14 -10.81
N GLU A 61 0.33 -7.69 -11.97
CA GLU A 61 -0.40 -7.83 -13.23
C GLU A 61 -0.66 -9.30 -13.60
N ILE A 62 0.33 -10.18 -13.41
CA ILE A 62 0.18 -11.63 -13.65
C ILE A 62 -0.80 -12.24 -12.65
N ARG A 63 -0.72 -11.88 -11.36
CA ARG A 63 -1.63 -12.34 -10.30
C ARG A 63 -3.06 -11.83 -10.50
N GLY A 64 -3.23 -10.71 -11.21
CA GLY A 64 -4.52 -10.06 -11.45
C GLY A 64 -5.15 -9.47 -10.18
N ASP A 65 -6.28 -8.81 -10.35
CA ASP A 65 -6.94 -8.03 -9.29
C ASP A 65 -7.91 -8.85 -8.43
N GLY A 66 -8.22 -10.06 -8.82
CA GLY A 66 -9.11 -10.95 -8.07
C GLY A 66 -8.43 -11.57 -6.85
N GLY A 67 -9.23 -12.25 -6.03
CA GLY A 67 -8.75 -13.02 -4.89
C GLY A 67 -9.71 -13.03 -3.71
N THR A 68 -9.19 -13.44 -2.58
CA THR A 68 -9.87 -13.37 -1.27
C THR A 68 -9.78 -11.96 -0.72
N GLY A 69 -10.62 -11.60 0.25
CA GLY A 69 -10.65 -10.23 0.79
C GLY A 69 -9.30 -9.74 1.29
N TRP A 70 -8.58 -10.53 2.12
CA TRP A 70 -7.25 -10.15 2.60
C TRP A 70 -6.22 -10.01 1.46
N ALA A 71 -6.31 -10.84 0.42
CA ALA A 71 -5.39 -10.77 -0.71
C ALA A 71 -5.62 -9.50 -1.54
N MET A 72 -6.89 -9.12 -1.75
CA MET A 72 -7.24 -7.86 -2.40
C MET A 72 -6.79 -6.66 -1.56
N ALA A 73 -7.03 -6.69 -0.24
CA ALA A 73 -6.58 -5.64 0.68
C ALA A 73 -5.05 -5.48 0.67
N TRP A 74 -4.29 -6.57 0.62
CA TRP A 74 -2.83 -6.49 0.49
C TRP A 74 -2.39 -5.86 -0.84
N LYS A 75 -3.09 -6.17 -1.94
CA LYS A 75 -2.82 -5.57 -3.26
C LYS A 75 -3.05 -4.05 -3.27
N ILE A 76 -4.03 -3.51 -2.51
CA ILE A 76 -4.19 -2.05 -2.33
C ILE A 76 -2.88 -1.43 -1.81
N ASN A 77 -2.28 -2.05 -0.79
CA ASN A 77 -1.02 -1.58 -0.20
C ASN A 77 0.14 -1.64 -1.20
N PHE A 78 0.23 -2.69 -2.00
CA PHE A 78 1.26 -2.81 -3.04
C PHE A 78 1.14 -1.71 -4.09
N TRP A 79 -0.06 -1.49 -4.64
CA TRP A 79 -0.28 -0.46 -5.64
C TRP A 79 -0.03 0.95 -5.06
N ALA A 80 -0.41 1.19 -3.81
CA ALA A 80 -0.06 2.43 -3.11
C ALA A 80 1.47 2.62 -2.99
N ARG A 81 2.22 1.55 -2.67
CA ARG A 81 3.70 1.58 -2.62
C ARG A 81 4.33 1.80 -3.99
N LEU A 82 3.71 1.31 -5.05
CA LEU A 82 4.12 1.55 -6.44
C LEU A 82 3.68 2.91 -6.98
N ARG A 83 3.03 3.74 -6.18
CA ARG A 83 2.52 5.08 -6.55
C ARG A 83 1.35 5.06 -7.54
N ASP A 84 0.73 3.93 -7.77
CA ASP A 84 -0.47 3.84 -8.59
C ASP A 84 -1.73 3.95 -7.73
N GLY A 85 -2.11 5.20 -7.44
CA GLY A 85 -3.30 5.50 -6.64
C GLY A 85 -4.61 5.12 -7.34
N ASN A 86 -4.67 5.22 -8.65
CA ASN A 86 -5.86 4.86 -9.42
C ASN A 86 -6.11 3.35 -9.39
N HIS A 87 -5.08 2.54 -9.52
CA HIS A 87 -5.19 1.09 -9.41
C HIS A 87 -5.52 0.67 -7.97
N ALA A 88 -4.83 1.26 -6.97
CA ALA A 88 -5.14 1.02 -5.56
C ALA A 88 -6.61 1.34 -5.23
N PHE A 89 -7.15 2.44 -5.76
CA PHE A 89 -8.57 2.79 -5.61
C PHE A 89 -9.51 1.82 -6.33
N GLY A 90 -9.13 1.33 -7.51
CA GLY A 90 -9.84 0.25 -8.20
C GLY A 90 -9.94 -1.01 -7.35
N MET A 91 -8.83 -1.42 -6.75
CA MET A 91 -8.76 -2.55 -5.81
C MET A 91 -9.63 -2.33 -4.57
N LEU A 92 -9.61 -1.12 -4.00
CA LEU A 92 -10.47 -0.76 -2.87
C LEU A 92 -11.97 -0.92 -3.21
N LYS A 93 -12.39 -0.44 -4.38
CA LYS A 93 -13.78 -0.62 -4.86
C LYS A 93 -14.13 -2.10 -5.02
N ASN A 94 -13.23 -2.91 -5.55
CA ASN A 94 -13.42 -4.35 -5.67
C ASN A 94 -13.55 -5.02 -4.31
N GLY A 95 -12.74 -4.62 -3.32
CA GLY A 95 -12.81 -5.11 -1.94
C GLY A 95 -14.13 -4.74 -1.23
N LEU A 96 -14.70 -3.59 -1.57
CA LEU A 96 -15.99 -3.15 -1.02
C LEU A 96 -17.23 -3.73 -1.74
N ARG A 97 -17.03 -4.58 -2.75
CA ARG A 97 -18.13 -5.25 -3.43
C ARG A 97 -18.91 -6.14 -2.47
N TYR A 98 -20.23 -6.03 -2.49
CA TYR A 98 -21.11 -6.89 -1.67
C TYR A 98 -20.95 -8.37 -2.02
N VAL A 99 -20.84 -9.20 -0.99
CA VAL A 99 -20.82 -10.66 -1.08
C VAL A 99 -21.96 -11.23 -0.23
N ASP A 100 -22.77 -12.10 -0.83
CA ASP A 100 -23.81 -12.82 -0.11
C ASP A 100 -23.16 -13.89 0.80
N ALA A 101 -23.56 -13.89 2.08
CA ALA A 101 -23.02 -14.82 3.08
C ALA A 101 -23.33 -16.31 2.79
N THR A 102 -24.29 -16.58 1.91
CA THR A 102 -24.62 -17.95 1.46
C THR A 102 -23.72 -18.46 0.34
N GLN A 103 -23.00 -17.55 -0.35
CA GLN A 103 -22.09 -17.87 -1.43
C GLN A 103 -20.68 -18.11 -0.88
N VAL A 104 -20.26 -19.36 -0.80
CA VAL A 104 -18.91 -19.74 -0.35
C VAL A 104 -18.02 -19.99 -1.56
N SER A 105 -17.21 -18.99 -1.94
CA SER A 105 -16.22 -19.12 -3.00
C SER A 105 -14.89 -18.49 -2.56
N VAL A 106 -13.84 -19.28 -2.51
CA VAL A 106 -12.46 -18.82 -2.19
C VAL A 106 -11.85 -17.84 -3.21
N ARG A 107 -12.55 -17.56 -4.32
CA ARG A 107 -12.15 -16.54 -5.31
C ARG A 107 -13.05 -15.32 -5.30
N GLY A 108 -14.04 -15.28 -4.42
CA GLY A 108 -15.09 -14.27 -4.39
C GLY A 108 -14.97 -13.29 -3.23
N GLY A 109 -13.79 -12.79 -2.93
CA GLY A 109 -13.59 -11.80 -1.87
C GLY A 109 -14.42 -10.52 -2.07
N GLY A 110 -14.66 -9.81 -1.01
CA GLY A 110 -15.44 -8.58 -0.98
C GLY A 110 -15.86 -8.22 0.45
N THR A 111 -17.08 -7.71 0.60
CA THR A 111 -17.59 -7.24 1.90
C THR A 111 -19.00 -7.75 2.13
N TYR A 112 -19.26 -8.30 3.32
CA TYR A 112 -20.59 -8.68 3.76
C TYR A 112 -21.45 -7.46 4.12
N ALA A 113 -22.77 -7.65 4.25
CA ALA A 113 -23.73 -6.58 4.58
C ALA A 113 -23.40 -5.83 5.89
N ASN A 114 -22.70 -6.47 6.82
CA ASN A 114 -22.24 -5.88 8.08
C ASN A 114 -20.87 -5.18 7.97
N LEU A 115 -20.37 -4.97 6.76
CA LEU A 115 -19.08 -4.38 6.42
C LEU A 115 -17.85 -5.21 6.80
N PHE A 116 -18.03 -6.45 7.24
CA PHE A 116 -16.92 -7.37 7.46
C PHE A 116 -16.38 -7.91 6.14
N ASP A 117 -15.07 -8.06 6.11
CA ASP A 117 -14.38 -8.64 4.96
C ASP A 117 -14.84 -10.07 4.67
N ALA A 118 -15.05 -10.36 3.41
CA ALA A 118 -15.36 -11.68 2.92
C ALA A 118 -14.15 -12.31 2.26
N HIS A 119 -13.57 -13.28 2.98
CA HIS A 119 -12.57 -14.16 2.35
C HIS A 119 -13.20 -15.03 1.25
N PRO A 120 -14.39 -15.73 1.35
CA PRO A 120 -15.19 -16.25 2.48
C PRO A 120 -14.54 -17.45 3.20
N PRO A 121 -14.83 -17.68 4.52
CA PRO A 121 -15.67 -16.89 5.40
C PRO A 121 -15.02 -15.57 5.84
N PHE A 122 -15.61 -14.86 6.81
CA PHE A 122 -15.06 -13.64 7.39
C PHE A 122 -13.62 -13.80 7.88
N GLN A 123 -12.76 -12.85 7.53
CA GLN A 123 -11.42 -12.67 8.08
C GLN A 123 -11.17 -11.17 8.28
N ILE A 124 -10.84 -10.76 9.49
CA ILE A 124 -10.61 -9.35 9.84
C ILE A 124 -9.42 -8.73 9.08
N ASP A 125 -8.52 -9.58 8.58
CA ASP A 125 -7.33 -9.16 7.83
C ASP A 125 -7.66 -8.22 6.68
N GLY A 126 -8.73 -8.49 5.94
CA GLY A 126 -9.17 -7.65 4.83
C GLY A 126 -9.63 -6.27 5.26
N ASN A 127 -10.33 -6.17 6.40
CA ASN A 127 -10.73 -4.88 6.96
C ASN A 127 -9.51 -4.04 7.35
N PHE A 128 -8.58 -4.63 8.10
CA PHE A 128 -7.36 -3.93 8.53
C PHE A 128 -6.43 -3.62 7.36
N GLY A 129 -6.27 -4.58 6.44
CA GLY A 129 -5.45 -4.40 5.24
C GLY A 129 -6.01 -3.32 4.31
N GLY A 130 -7.32 -3.23 4.14
CA GLY A 130 -7.98 -2.18 3.39
C GLY A 130 -7.79 -0.79 4.00
N THR A 131 -7.94 -0.68 5.32
CA THR A 131 -7.68 0.57 6.07
C THR A 131 -6.21 0.99 5.96
N ALA A 132 -5.28 0.03 6.12
CA ALA A 132 -3.86 0.27 5.94
C ALA A 132 -3.54 0.74 4.50
N GLY A 133 -4.20 0.14 3.51
CA GLY A 133 -4.05 0.54 2.10
C GLY A 133 -4.47 1.98 1.84
N ILE A 134 -5.61 2.42 2.39
CA ILE A 134 -6.05 3.82 2.31
C ILE A 134 -4.99 4.74 2.96
N THR A 135 -4.47 4.34 4.12
CA THR A 135 -3.42 5.11 4.79
C THR A 135 -2.15 5.20 3.93
N GLU A 136 -1.70 4.10 3.32
CA GLU A 136 -0.54 4.08 2.41
C GLU A 136 -0.76 4.91 1.14
N MET A 137 -2.00 5.07 0.67
CA MET A 137 -2.31 5.98 -0.43
C MET A 137 -2.13 7.44 -0.04
N LEU A 138 -2.43 7.81 1.21
CA LEU A 138 -2.41 9.17 1.71
C LEU A 138 -1.08 9.57 2.36
N LEU A 139 -0.41 8.64 3.06
CA LEU A 139 0.83 8.92 3.78
C LEU A 139 1.73 7.69 3.84
N GLN A 140 3.01 7.86 3.54
CA GLN A 140 4.03 6.84 3.73
C GLN A 140 5.21 7.37 4.54
N SER A 141 5.69 6.61 5.51
CA SER A 141 6.81 7.03 6.38
C SER A 141 7.88 5.94 6.57
N HIS A 142 7.89 4.92 5.69
CA HIS A 142 8.83 3.79 5.78
C HIS A 142 10.23 4.09 5.26
N MET A 143 10.43 5.20 4.52
CA MET A 143 11.65 5.58 3.83
C MET A 143 12.58 6.51 4.63
N GLY A 144 12.26 6.78 5.92
CA GLY A 144 13.01 7.73 6.75
C GLY A 144 12.54 9.19 6.62
N PHE A 145 11.50 9.43 5.85
CA PHE A 145 10.79 10.70 5.73
C PHE A 145 9.28 10.44 5.62
N ILE A 146 8.48 11.47 5.81
CA ILE A 146 7.03 11.43 5.66
C ILE A 146 6.70 11.90 4.24
N GLN A 147 6.20 10.98 3.42
CA GLN A 147 5.71 11.27 2.07
C GLN A 147 4.20 11.55 2.15
N LEU A 148 3.79 12.74 1.70
CA LEU A 148 2.40 13.15 1.68
C LEU A 148 1.77 12.87 0.31
N LEU A 149 0.55 12.32 0.33
CA LEU A 149 -0.28 11.99 -0.83
C LEU A 149 0.49 11.21 -1.93
N PRO A 150 1.26 10.15 -1.58
CA PRO A 150 2.12 9.46 -2.55
C PRO A 150 1.35 8.71 -3.64
N ALA A 151 0.10 8.35 -3.38
CA ALA A 151 -0.75 7.58 -4.30
C ALA A 151 -2.21 8.04 -4.22
N LEU A 152 -2.42 9.37 -4.27
CA LEU A 152 -3.75 9.96 -4.30
C LEU A 152 -4.44 9.62 -5.63
N PRO A 153 -5.63 8.97 -5.64
CA PRO A 153 -6.32 8.68 -6.90
C PRO A 153 -6.98 9.94 -7.46
N ASP A 154 -7.14 10.00 -8.78
CA ASP A 154 -7.80 11.11 -9.48
C ASP A 154 -9.23 11.35 -9.00
N ALA A 155 -9.89 10.29 -8.52
CA ALA A 155 -11.26 10.36 -7.99
C ALA A 155 -11.37 11.15 -6.69
N TRP A 156 -10.29 11.29 -5.91
CA TRP A 156 -10.29 12.03 -4.64
C TRP A 156 -9.81 13.46 -4.85
N LYS A 157 -10.58 14.23 -5.61
CA LYS A 157 -10.23 15.61 -6.01
C LYS A 157 -10.04 16.54 -4.83
N GLU A 158 -10.83 16.36 -3.78
CA GLU A 158 -10.79 17.13 -2.54
C GLU A 158 -11.03 16.22 -1.36
N GLY A 159 -10.47 16.59 -0.21
CA GLY A 159 -10.64 15.85 1.02
C GLY A 159 -9.75 16.35 2.13
N SER A 160 -9.94 15.74 3.28
CA SER A 160 -9.10 15.96 4.46
C SER A 160 -8.98 14.68 5.26
N VAL A 161 -7.91 14.58 6.01
CA VAL A 161 -7.67 13.51 6.97
C VAL A 161 -6.91 14.08 8.15
N SER A 162 -7.23 13.60 9.35
CA SER A 162 -6.56 14.01 10.58
C SER A 162 -6.09 12.81 11.37
N GLY A 163 -4.99 12.98 12.10
CA GLY A 163 -4.50 11.99 13.05
C GLY A 163 -3.77 10.80 12.43
N ILE A 164 -3.27 10.89 11.19
CA ILE A 164 -2.48 9.79 10.62
C ILE A 164 -1.13 9.70 11.31
N CYS A 165 -0.87 8.56 11.98
CA CYS A 165 0.41 8.30 12.63
C CYS A 165 1.51 8.00 11.62
N ALA A 166 2.65 8.68 11.77
CA ALA A 166 3.86 8.47 10.98
C ALA A 166 5.03 8.03 11.87
N LYS A 167 6.00 7.34 11.26
CA LYS A 167 7.22 6.93 11.97
C LYS A 167 7.99 8.14 12.49
N GLY A 168 8.57 8.00 13.68
CA GLY A 168 9.22 9.11 14.40
C GLY A 168 8.31 9.76 15.42
N ASN A 169 7.15 9.14 15.70
CA ASN A 169 6.15 9.62 16.66
C ASN A 169 5.55 10.97 16.25
N PHE A 170 5.26 11.07 14.96
CA PHE A 170 4.53 12.17 14.35
C PHE A 170 3.09 11.78 14.09
N GLU A 171 2.22 12.78 14.10
CA GLU A 171 0.83 12.70 13.72
C GLU A 171 0.56 13.78 12.67
N VAL A 172 -0.17 13.46 11.61
CA VAL A 172 -0.30 14.34 10.44
C VAL A 172 -1.75 14.55 10.09
N ASP A 173 -2.11 15.82 9.95
CA ASP A 173 -3.38 16.26 9.35
C ASP A 173 -3.11 16.79 7.96
N MET A 174 -3.98 16.53 7.01
CA MET A 174 -3.86 16.99 5.63
C MET A 174 -5.20 17.46 5.07
N VAL A 175 -5.13 18.49 4.24
CA VAL A 175 -6.25 18.94 3.38
C VAL A 175 -5.72 19.02 1.94
N TRP A 176 -6.50 18.53 0.99
CA TRP A 176 -6.18 18.64 -0.43
C TRP A 176 -7.38 19.11 -1.25
N GLU A 177 -7.11 19.82 -2.31
CA GLU A 177 -8.08 20.35 -3.28
C GLU A 177 -7.51 20.21 -4.69
N ASN A 178 -8.33 19.86 -5.67
CA ASN A 178 -7.92 19.66 -7.07
C ASN A 178 -6.76 18.65 -7.21
N ASN A 179 -6.81 17.55 -6.44
CA ASN A 179 -5.77 16.52 -6.32
C ASN A 179 -4.39 17.08 -5.86
N GLN A 180 -4.34 18.24 -5.23
CA GLN A 180 -3.10 18.85 -4.75
C GLN A 180 -3.19 19.12 -3.25
N LEU A 181 -2.08 18.89 -2.55
CA LEU A 181 -1.96 19.23 -1.14
C LEU A 181 -2.14 20.74 -0.97
N LYS A 182 -3.12 21.12 -0.15
CA LYS A 182 -3.38 22.52 0.22
C LYS A 182 -2.69 22.87 1.54
N GLU A 183 -2.81 22.00 2.51
CA GLU A 183 -2.26 22.21 3.85
C GLU A 183 -1.88 20.86 4.48
N ALA A 184 -0.81 20.87 5.26
CA ALA A 184 -0.45 19.77 6.14
C ALA A 184 0.03 20.32 7.49
N VAL A 185 -0.46 19.75 8.57
CA VAL A 185 -0.03 20.03 9.93
C VAL A 185 0.64 18.79 10.48
N VAL A 186 1.85 18.94 11.03
CA VAL A 186 2.60 17.85 11.65
C VAL A 186 2.75 18.08 13.13
N HIS A 187 2.10 17.22 13.91
CA HIS A 187 2.20 17.22 15.37
C HIS A 187 3.35 16.33 15.79
N SER A 188 4.25 16.84 16.59
CA SER A 188 5.41 16.09 17.06
C SER A 188 5.23 15.65 18.51
N ASN A 189 5.01 14.36 18.72
CA ASN A 189 4.80 13.81 20.06
C ASN A 189 6.12 13.54 20.83
N ALA A 190 7.26 13.50 20.13
CA ALA A 190 8.56 13.23 20.75
C ALA A 190 9.60 14.35 20.55
N GLY A 191 9.39 15.26 19.60
CA GLY A 191 10.42 16.16 19.10
C GLY A 191 11.40 15.46 18.16
N GLY A 192 12.43 16.16 17.71
CA GLY A 192 13.46 15.62 16.83
C GLY A 192 13.40 16.16 15.42
N ASN A 193 14.16 15.56 14.51
CA ASN A 193 14.17 15.95 13.10
C ASN A 193 12.96 15.37 12.37
N CYS A 194 12.25 16.22 11.64
CA CYS A 194 11.18 15.84 10.74
C CYS A 194 11.61 16.14 9.30
N VAL A 195 11.44 15.17 8.41
CA VAL A 195 11.62 15.35 6.98
C VAL A 195 10.32 14.99 6.28
N ILE A 196 9.79 15.94 5.53
CA ILE A 196 8.54 15.80 4.78
C ILE A 196 8.83 15.91 3.30
N LYS A 197 8.18 15.08 2.51
CA LYS A 197 8.19 15.17 1.05
C LYS A 197 6.77 15.27 0.50
N TYR A 198 6.61 16.14 -0.48
CA TYR A 198 5.40 16.24 -1.30
C TYR A 198 5.81 16.57 -2.73
N ALA A 199 5.41 15.75 -3.67
CA ALA A 199 5.88 15.78 -5.05
C ALA A 199 7.43 15.84 -5.10
N ASP A 200 8.00 16.83 -5.74
CA ASP A 200 9.44 17.10 -5.86
C ASP A 200 10.02 17.92 -4.68
N LYS A 201 9.16 18.42 -3.79
CA LYS A 201 9.57 19.29 -2.67
C LYS A 201 9.95 18.47 -1.44
N THR A 202 11.01 18.89 -0.76
CA THR A 202 11.46 18.32 0.51
C THR A 202 11.65 19.44 1.53
N LEU A 203 11.07 19.28 2.71
CA LEU A 203 11.26 20.15 3.87
C LEU A 203 11.90 19.34 5.00
N SER A 204 12.89 19.94 5.67
CA SER A 204 13.53 19.35 6.85
C SER A 204 13.62 20.40 7.96
N PHE A 205 13.15 20.06 9.13
CA PHE A 205 13.13 20.97 10.27
C PHE A 205 13.20 20.21 11.60
N LYS A 206 13.63 20.93 12.65
CA LYS A 206 13.58 20.42 14.02
C LYS A 206 12.22 20.69 14.63
N THR A 207 11.67 19.67 15.26
CA THR A 207 10.41 19.76 15.99
C THR A 207 10.65 19.77 17.50
N VAL A 208 9.71 20.31 18.23
CA VAL A 208 9.67 20.32 19.69
C VAL A 208 8.51 19.43 20.14
N LYS A 209 8.74 18.63 21.17
CA LYS A 209 7.71 17.76 21.76
C LYS A 209 6.45 18.55 22.10
N GLY A 210 5.29 18.06 21.66
CA GLY A 210 3.97 18.64 21.94
C GLY A 210 3.65 19.89 21.13
N ARG A 211 4.39 20.17 20.04
CA ARG A 211 4.11 21.30 19.13
C ARG A 211 3.81 20.80 17.71
N SER A 212 3.02 21.61 17.01
CA SER A 212 2.68 21.49 15.60
C SER A 212 3.44 22.49 14.78
#